data_0212c4f0a388388182ffefae385fb650
#
_entry.id   0212c4f0a388388182ffefae385fb650
#
_cell.length_a   1.000
_cell.length_b   1.000
_cell.length_c   1.000
_cell.angle_alpha   90.00
_cell.angle_beta   90.00
_cell.angle_gamma   90.00
#
_symmetry.space_group_name_H-M   'P 1'
#
loop_
_entity.id
_entity.type
_entity.pdbx_description
1 polymer ?
#
loop_
_entity_poly.entity_id
_entity_poly.type
_entity_poly.pdbx_seq_one_letter_code
_entity_poly.pdbx_strand_id
1 'polypeptide(L)'
;MNRTGLAARIKTGILGVDITEQDVRSHIAAAKTYPFLAYAVDLSYLQLAKQLLRETDMLLTAAVSYPFGGMTSATKLDQIRFALSVEAEEINATLNLNAIKSGDYDTVSSELRAMVEVADGAIDVIVIPQFEILTSSEKLKTCETLLEAGVCAIKTDGHGGLCQPEDVRLVRRVFGDAFSIEASGGIRTVAQALELLDAGANFIHTSTALELLRDA
;
A
#
# COMPACT_ATOMS: atom_id res chain seq x y z
N MET A 1 11.58 -14.72 -14.02
CA MET A 1 10.21 -15.02 -13.52
C MET A 1 9.29 -15.02 -14.74
N ASN A 2 8.33 -15.95 -14.86
CA ASN A 2 7.34 -15.90 -15.93
C ASN A 2 6.18 -14.95 -15.59
N ARG A 3 5.32 -14.65 -16.58
CA ARG A 3 4.19 -13.70 -16.45
C ARG A 3 3.25 -14.04 -15.30
N THR A 4 2.87 -15.30 -15.13
CA THR A 4 1.99 -15.75 -14.04
C THR A 4 2.65 -15.57 -12.67
N GLY A 5 3.93 -15.92 -12.56
CA GLY A 5 4.69 -15.73 -11.32
C GLY A 5 4.87 -14.25 -10.95
N LEU A 6 5.00 -13.36 -11.93
CA LEU A 6 5.03 -11.93 -11.68
C LEU A 6 3.65 -11.42 -11.25
N ALA A 7 2.57 -11.83 -11.92
CA ALA A 7 1.21 -11.44 -11.57
C ALA A 7 0.86 -11.80 -10.11
N ALA A 8 1.28 -12.98 -9.63
CA ALA A 8 1.07 -13.41 -8.25
C ALA A 8 1.88 -12.59 -7.21
N ARG A 9 2.78 -11.72 -7.64
CA ARG A 9 3.54 -10.77 -6.80
C ARG A 9 3.03 -9.34 -6.95
N ILE A 10 1.97 -9.12 -7.73
CA ILE A 10 1.40 -7.80 -7.97
C ILE A 10 0.14 -7.62 -7.15
N LYS A 11 0.06 -6.49 -6.47
CA LYS A 11 -1.16 -5.87 -5.97
C LYS A 11 -1.54 -4.75 -6.93
N THR A 12 -2.81 -4.61 -7.25
CA THR A 12 -3.30 -3.57 -8.16
C THR A 12 -4.46 -2.80 -7.55
N GLY A 13 -5.02 -1.86 -8.26
CA GLY A 13 -6.17 -1.09 -7.81
C GLY A 13 -6.43 0.12 -8.68
N ILE A 14 -7.54 0.77 -8.42
CA ILE A 14 -7.92 2.02 -9.08
C ILE A 14 -8.30 3.05 -8.03
N LEU A 15 -7.58 4.17 -8.04
CA LEU A 15 -7.70 5.27 -7.08
C LEU A 15 -7.55 6.59 -7.83
N GLY A 16 -8.45 7.53 -7.59
CA GLY A 16 -8.40 8.84 -8.25
C GLY A 16 -9.65 9.66 -7.97
N VAL A 17 -9.56 10.96 -8.25
CA VAL A 17 -10.65 11.92 -7.97
C VAL A 17 -11.77 11.90 -9.02
N ASP A 18 -11.55 11.26 -10.14
CA ASP A 18 -12.44 11.17 -11.30
C ASP A 18 -12.86 9.73 -11.65
N ILE A 19 -12.59 8.79 -10.74
CA ILE A 19 -12.97 7.39 -10.91
C ILE A 19 -14.47 7.21 -10.68
N THR A 20 -15.14 6.57 -11.65
CA THR A 20 -16.56 6.24 -11.57
C THR A 20 -16.78 4.80 -11.09
N GLU A 21 -18.02 4.49 -10.67
CA GLU A 21 -18.43 3.12 -10.37
C GLU A 21 -18.19 2.18 -11.55
N GLN A 22 -18.45 2.65 -12.78
CA GLN A 22 -18.26 1.85 -13.99
C GLN A 22 -16.77 1.54 -14.22
N ASP A 23 -15.86 2.48 -13.90
CA ASP A 23 -14.42 2.24 -14.00
C ASP A 23 -13.97 1.18 -13.01
N VAL A 24 -14.47 1.23 -11.76
CA VAL A 24 -14.20 0.19 -10.74
C VAL A 24 -14.67 -1.19 -11.22
N ARG A 25 -15.91 -1.29 -11.74
CA ARG A 25 -16.47 -2.54 -12.27
C ARG A 25 -15.63 -3.10 -13.42
N SER A 26 -15.29 -2.24 -14.37
CA SER A 26 -14.53 -2.63 -15.56
C SER A 26 -13.10 -3.06 -15.20
N HIS A 27 -12.44 -2.32 -14.29
CA HIS A 27 -11.09 -2.63 -13.86
C HIS A 27 -11.03 -3.95 -13.04
N ILE A 28 -11.96 -4.18 -12.10
CA ILE A 28 -12.03 -5.44 -11.36
C ILE A 28 -12.31 -6.61 -12.30
N ALA A 29 -13.23 -6.46 -13.25
CA ALA A 29 -13.51 -7.52 -14.23
C ALA A 29 -12.27 -7.91 -15.04
N ALA A 30 -11.45 -6.94 -15.45
CA ALA A 30 -10.20 -7.19 -16.13
C ALA A 30 -9.13 -7.78 -15.18
N ALA A 31 -9.04 -7.30 -13.94
CA ALA A 31 -8.08 -7.78 -12.94
C ALA A 31 -8.30 -9.26 -12.58
N LYS A 32 -9.55 -9.73 -12.57
CA LYS A 32 -9.91 -11.14 -12.32
C LYS A 32 -9.30 -12.14 -13.32
N THR A 33 -8.83 -11.67 -14.47
CA THR A 33 -8.19 -12.54 -15.47
C THR A 33 -6.74 -12.89 -15.13
N TYR A 34 -6.19 -12.30 -14.06
CA TYR A 34 -4.83 -12.51 -13.58
C TYR A 34 -4.86 -12.93 -12.09
N PRO A 35 -3.87 -13.69 -11.62
CA PRO A 35 -3.75 -14.07 -10.21
C PRO A 35 -3.11 -12.95 -9.37
N PHE A 36 -3.67 -11.74 -9.42
CA PHE A 36 -3.22 -10.64 -8.57
C PHE A 36 -3.48 -10.96 -7.10
N LEU A 37 -2.57 -10.51 -6.22
CA LEU A 37 -2.64 -10.79 -4.79
C LEU A 37 -3.72 -9.95 -4.09
N ALA A 38 -3.83 -8.65 -4.43
CA ALA A 38 -4.77 -7.75 -3.77
C ALA A 38 -5.28 -6.67 -4.73
N TYR A 39 -6.42 -6.08 -4.36
CA TYR A 39 -7.07 -4.99 -5.07
C TYR A 39 -7.35 -3.82 -4.13
N ALA A 40 -6.74 -2.68 -4.41
CA ALA A 40 -6.90 -1.46 -3.63
C ALA A 40 -7.92 -0.52 -4.25
N VAL A 41 -8.75 0.09 -3.41
CA VAL A 41 -9.81 1.02 -3.83
C VAL A 41 -10.07 2.08 -2.74
N ASP A 42 -10.63 3.22 -3.14
CA ASP A 42 -11.13 4.22 -2.21
C ASP A 42 -12.26 3.68 -1.34
N LEU A 43 -12.40 4.22 -0.13
CA LEU A 43 -13.44 3.82 0.83
C LEU A 43 -14.84 3.94 0.26
N SER A 44 -15.10 4.92 -0.62
CA SER A 44 -16.40 5.13 -1.27
C SER A 44 -16.84 3.93 -2.13
N TYR A 45 -15.90 3.17 -2.66
CA TYR A 45 -16.16 1.98 -3.48
C TYR A 45 -15.85 0.65 -2.77
N LEU A 46 -15.49 0.69 -1.48
CA LEU A 46 -15.02 -0.50 -0.77
C LEU A 46 -16.08 -1.61 -0.73
N GLN A 47 -17.34 -1.26 -0.42
CA GLN A 47 -18.46 -2.23 -0.40
C GLN A 47 -18.72 -2.83 -1.79
N LEU A 48 -18.64 -2.01 -2.84
CA LEU A 48 -18.78 -2.47 -4.22
C LEU A 48 -17.66 -3.44 -4.59
N ALA A 49 -16.41 -3.07 -4.29
CA ALA A 49 -15.25 -3.91 -4.55
C ALA A 49 -15.33 -5.25 -3.80
N LYS A 50 -15.73 -5.25 -2.51
CA LYS A 50 -15.99 -6.49 -1.75
C LYS A 50 -16.98 -7.41 -2.43
N GLN A 51 -18.10 -6.86 -2.93
CA GLN A 51 -19.10 -7.65 -3.67
C GLN A 51 -18.55 -8.24 -4.97
N LEU A 52 -17.77 -7.45 -5.71
CA LEU A 52 -17.20 -7.87 -6.98
C LEU A 52 -16.08 -8.89 -6.83
N LEU A 53 -15.34 -8.88 -5.71
CA LEU A 53 -14.22 -9.78 -5.45
C LEU A 53 -14.60 -11.11 -4.77
N ARG A 54 -15.86 -11.31 -4.38
CA ARG A 54 -16.32 -12.47 -3.58
C ARG A 54 -15.89 -13.86 -4.08
N GLU A 55 -15.71 -14.01 -5.38
CA GLU A 55 -15.37 -15.30 -6.01
C GLU A 55 -13.90 -15.32 -6.47
N THR A 56 -13.04 -14.56 -5.80
CA THR A 56 -11.61 -14.48 -6.10
C THR A 56 -10.78 -14.66 -4.83
N ASP A 57 -9.51 -15.01 -5.00
CA ASP A 57 -8.53 -15.04 -3.91
C ASP A 57 -7.84 -13.68 -3.69
N MET A 58 -8.24 -12.64 -4.43
CA MET A 58 -7.68 -11.29 -4.27
C MET A 58 -8.14 -10.68 -2.94
N LEU A 59 -7.17 -10.25 -2.12
CA LEU A 59 -7.43 -9.50 -0.92
C LEU A 59 -7.99 -8.10 -1.27
N LEU A 60 -8.94 -7.62 -0.48
CA LEU A 60 -9.46 -6.26 -0.62
C LEU A 60 -8.66 -5.31 0.27
N THR A 61 -8.06 -4.29 -0.34
CA THR A 61 -7.27 -3.26 0.35
C THR A 61 -8.04 -1.95 0.38
N ALA A 62 -8.25 -1.40 1.58
CA ALA A 62 -8.88 -0.09 1.77
C ALA A 62 -7.82 1.03 1.84
N ALA A 63 -8.01 2.11 1.07
CA ALA A 63 -7.15 3.28 1.14
C ALA A 63 -7.55 4.20 2.31
N VAL A 64 -6.67 4.36 3.29
CA VAL A 64 -6.89 5.15 4.51
C VAL A 64 -6.08 6.44 4.45
N SER A 65 -6.73 7.59 4.64
CA SER A 65 -6.10 8.94 4.61
C SER A 65 -5.28 9.20 3.34
N TYR A 66 -5.62 8.52 2.28
CA TYR A 66 -4.93 8.61 0.99
C TYR A 66 -5.43 9.84 0.19
N PRO A 67 -4.57 10.53 -0.59
CA PRO A 67 -3.13 10.25 -0.72
C PRO A 67 -2.23 11.04 0.25
N PHE A 68 -2.75 12.03 0.99
CA PHE A 68 -1.94 13.05 1.66
C PHE A 68 -1.58 12.74 3.12
N GLY A 69 -2.24 11.79 3.77
CA GLY A 69 -1.97 11.42 5.15
C GLY A 69 -2.36 12.45 6.22
N GLY A 70 -2.87 13.62 5.82
CA GLY A 70 -3.10 14.79 6.68
C GLY A 70 -4.41 14.78 7.48
N MET A 71 -5.16 13.70 7.47
CA MET A 71 -6.35 13.56 8.32
C MET A 71 -5.97 13.39 9.78
N THR A 72 -6.88 13.77 10.70
CA THR A 72 -6.67 13.52 12.13
C THR A 72 -6.60 12.04 12.42
N SER A 73 -5.89 11.64 13.47
CA SER A 73 -5.83 10.22 13.88
C SER A 73 -7.24 9.65 14.13
N ALA A 74 -8.13 10.40 14.76
CA ALA A 74 -9.52 9.97 14.97
C ALA A 74 -10.22 9.62 13.65
N THR A 75 -10.09 10.46 12.61
CA THR A 75 -10.67 10.21 11.29
C THR A 75 -10.05 8.96 10.62
N LYS A 76 -8.74 8.76 10.75
CA LYS A 76 -8.08 7.56 10.21
C LYS A 76 -8.60 6.29 10.90
N LEU A 77 -8.77 6.33 12.23
CA LEU A 77 -9.32 5.19 12.99
C LEU A 77 -10.77 4.88 12.59
N ASP A 78 -11.58 5.90 12.32
CA ASP A 78 -12.95 5.68 11.81
C ASP A 78 -12.95 5.06 10.42
N GLN A 79 -12.02 5.44 9.55
CA GLN A 79 -11.81 4.80 8.25
C GLN A 79 -11.39 3.32 8.38
N ILE A 80 -10.52 2.99 9.34
CA ILE A 80 -10.14 1.60 9.64
C ILE A 80 -11.35 0.80 10.15
N ARG A 81 -12.13 1.36 11.08
CA ARG A 81 -13.38 0.71 11.56
C ARG A 81 -14.37 0.46 10.42
N PHE A 82 -14.49 1.40 9.49
CA PHE A 82 -15.31 1.19 8.29
C PHE A 82 -14.74 0.06 7.42
N ALA A 83 -13.43 0.02 7.18
CA ALA A 83 -12.80 -1.06 6.42
C ALA A 83 -13.05 -2.44 7.08
N LEU A 84 -12.91 -2.54 8.40
CA LEU A 84 -13.24 -3.73 9.18
C LEU A 84 -14.72 -4.13 9.03
N SER A 85 -15.65 -3.17 9.05
CA SER A 85 -17.09 -3.44 8.89
C SER A 85 -17.47 -3.98 7.51
N VAL A 86 -16.62 -3.73 6.50
CA VAL A 86 -16.77 -4.25 5.12
C VAL A 86 -15.97 -5.56 4.95
N GLU A 87 -15.27 -6.01 5.99
CA GLU A 87 -14.40 -7.18 5.95
C GLU A 87 -13.28 -7.04 4.90
N ALA A 88 -12.67 -5.85 4.81
CA ALA A 88 -11.44 -5.68 4.05
C ALA A 88 -10.30 -6.45 4.75
N GLU A 89 -9.41 -7.04 3.97
CA GLU A 89 -8.30 -7.84 4.49
C GLU A 89 -7.04 -7.00 4.75
N GLU A 90 -6.89 -5.87 4.05
CA GLU A 90 -5.75 -4.96 4.20
C GLU A 90 -6.19 -3.51 4.24
N ILE A 91 -5.41 -2.66 4.93
CA ILE A 91 -5.45 -1.21 4.75
C ILE A 91 -4.11 -0.70 4.22
N ASN A 92 -4.18 0.29 3.32
CA ASN A 92 -3.05 1.12 2.92
C ASN A 92 -3.22 2.50 3.56
N ALA A 93 -2.55 2.74 4.69
CA ALA A 93 -2.68 3.96 5.47
C ALA A 93 -1.53 4.94 5.19
N THR A 94 -1.84 6.11 4.62
CA THR A 94 -0.84 7.16 4.46
C THR A 94 -0.54 7.81 5.83
N LEU A 95 0.76 7.86 6.17
CA LEU A 95 1.23 8.45 7.43
C LEU A 95 0.96 9.96 7.49
N ASN A 96 1.04 10.51 8.70
CA ASN A 96 1.06 11.95 8.90
C ASN A 96 2.44 12.50 8.46
N LEU A 97 2.54 12.81 7.17
CA LEU A 97 3.80 13.29 6.56
C LEU A 97 4.24 14.63 7.14
N ASN A 98 3.30 15.48 7.56
CA ASN A 98 3.61 16.76 8.20
C ASN A 98 4.31 16.55 9.54
N ALA A 99 3.89 15.57 10.34
CA ALA A 99 4.55 15.22 11.59
C ALA A 99 5.97 14.68 11.32
N ILE A 100 6.12 13.77 10.36
CA ILE A 100 7.45 13.25 9.96
C ILE A 100 8.38 14.39 9.55
N LYS A 101 7.94 15.29 8.66
CA LYS A 101 8.74 16.44 8.19
C LYS A 101 9.05 17.46 9.29
N SER A 102 8.24 17.50 10.34
CA SER A 102 8.45 18.31 11.54
C SER A 102 9.33 17.62 12.59
N GLY A 103 9.71 16.36 12.38
CA GLY A 103 10.44 15.56 13.36
C GLY A 103 9.62 15.12 14.56
N ASP A 104 8.29 15.24 14.50
CA ASP A 104 7.36 14.84 15.56
C ASP A 104 7.02 13.34 15.46
N TYR A 105 8.00 12.51 15.77
CA TYR A 105 7.83 11.06 15.74
C TYR A 105 6.98 10.51 16.90
N ASP A 106 6.78 11.28 17.97
CA ASP A 106 5.87 10.91 19.05
C ASP A 106 4.41 10.90 18.58
N THR A 107 4.00 11.91 17.81
CA THR A 107 2.70 11.94 17.14
C THR A 107 2.56 10.76 16.14
N VAL A 108 3.58 10.49 15.33
CA VAL A 108 3.56 9.37 14.38
C VAL A 108 3.44 8.03 15.12
N SER A 109 4.23 7.81 16.16
CA SER A 109 4.19 6.58 16.98
C SER A 109 2.82 6.37 17.64
N SER A 110 2.25 7.45 18.21
CA SER A 110 0.94 7.38 18.86
C SER A 110 -0.18 7.04 17.88
N GLU A 111 -0.15 7.63 16.67
CA GLU A 111 -1.10 7.34 15.60
C GLU A 111 -0.98 5.87 15.14
N LEU A 112 0.23 5.39 14.92
CA LEU A 112 0.49 4.01 14.50
C LEU A 112 -0.01 2.98 15.52
N ARG A 113 0.30 3.18 16.81
CA ARG A 113 -0.18 2.29 17.89
C ARG A 113 -1.69 2.23 17.94
N ALA A 114 -2.36 3.38 17.80
CA ALA A 114 -3.82 3.42 17.76
C ALA A 114 -4.40 2.71 16.52
N MET A 115 -3.73 2.78 15.35
CA MET A 115 -4.13 2.01 14.16
C MET A 115 -4.00 0.51 14.40
N VAL A 116 -2.87 0.06 14.95
CA VAL A 116 -2.62 -1.36 15.26
C VAL A 116 -3.63 -1.88 16.29
N GLU A 117 -3.94 -1.08 17.31
CA GLU A 117 -4.94 -1.42 18.33
C GLU A 117 -6.34 -1.59 17.71
N VAL A 118 -6.77 -0.66 16.83
CA VAL A 118 -8.08 -0.76 16.16
C VAL A 118 -8.12 -1.91 15.17
N ALA A 119 -7.01 -2.20 14.50
CA ALA A 119 -6.90 -3.34 13.58
C ALA A 119 -7.03 -4.68 14.30
N ASP A 120 -6.53 -4.78 15.54
CA ASP A 120 -6.61 -5.93 16.47
C ASP A 120 -6.28 -7.28 15.79
N GLY A 121 -5.37 -7.28 14.82
CA GLY A 121 -5.03 -8.45 14.01
C GLY A 121 -6.12 -8.94 13.04
N ALA A 122 -7.25 -8.24 12.95
CA ALA A 122 -8.35 -8.60 12.05
C ALA A 122 -8.16 -8.04 10.62
N ILE A 123 -7.26 -7.08 10.45
CA ILE A 123 -6.92 -6.47 9.16
C ILE A 123 -5.43 -6.14 9.12
N ASP A 124 -4.77 -6.39 7.99
CA ASP A 124 -3.35 -6.10 7.83
C ASP A 124 -3.11 -4.59 7.66
N VAL A 125 -2.24 -4.03 8.51
CA VAL A 125 -1.86 -2.62 8.48
C VAL A 125 -0.61 -2.43 7.65
N ILE A 126 -0.78 -1.90 6.43
CA ILE A 126 0.30 -1.51 5.53
C ILE A 126 0.35 0.01 5.51
N VAL A 127 1.48 0.60 5.84
CA VAL A 127 1.61 2.05 5.88
C VAL A 127 2.35 2.60 4.66
N ILE A 128 1.99 3.83 4.26
CA ILE A 128 2.62 4.55 3.15
C ILE A 128 3.40 5.73 3.73
N PRO A 129 4.73 5.60 3.88
CA PRO A 129 5.58 6.67 4.39
C PRO A 129 5.95 7.72 3.34
N GLN A 130 5.65 7.51 2.06
CA GLN A 130 5.98 8.37 0.93
C GLN A 130 7.49 8.64 0.86
N PHE A 131 8.26 7.62 0.59
CA PHE A 131 9.74 7.66 0.65
C PHE A 131 10.38 8.69 -0.26
N GLU A 132 9.76 9.00 -1.41
CA GLU A 132 10.31 9.98 -2.36
C GLU A 132 10.56 11.35 -1.71
N ILE A 133 9.69 11.78 -0.79
CA ILE A 133 9.83 13.10 -0.14
C ILE A 133 10.71 13.09 1.12
N LEU A 134 11.17 11.92 1.56
CA LEU A 134 11.96 11.75 2.77
C LEU A 134 13.46 11.66 2.45
N THR A 135 14.27 12.28 3.28
CA THR A 135 15.72 12.04 3.31
C THR A 135 16.02 10.62 3.81
N SER A 136 17.23 10.11 3.55
CA SER A 136 17.61 8.77 4.03
C SER A 136 17.50 8.64 5.56
N SER A 137 17.84 9.70 6.33
CA SER A 137 17.70 9.69 7.78
C SER A 137 16.24 9.67 8.23
N GLU A 138 15.35 10.43 7.56
CA GLU A 138 13.91 10.40 7.83
C GLU A 138 13.31 9.03 7.50
N LYS A 139 13.71 8.40 6.37
CA LYS A 139 13.28 7.04 6.00
C LYS A 139 13.63 6.03 7.09
N LEU A 140 14.89 6.04 7.55
CA LEU A 140 15.32 5.11 8.59
C LEU A 140 14.62 5.37 9.92
N LYS A 141 14.52 6.64 10.34
CA LYS A 141 13.80 6.97 11.59
C LYS A 141 12.32 6.61 11.52
N THR A 142 11.68 6.82 10.37
CA THR A 142 10.29 6.38 10.15
C THR A 142 10.18 4.86 10.28
N CYS A 143 11.06 4.09 9.64
CA CYS A 143 11.07 2.63 9.74
C CYS A 143 11.28 2.14 11.19
N GLU A 144 12.20 2.74 11.95
CA GLU A 144 12.36 2.46 13.39
C GLU A 144 11.05 2.66 14.15
N THR A 145 10.41 3.84 13.95
CA THR A 145 9.14 4.18 14.60
C THR A 145 8.02 3.20 14.25
N LEU A 146 7.98 2.72 13.00
CA LEU A 146 7.02 1.70 12.55
C LEU A 146 7.19 0.39 13.32
N LEU A 147 8.42 -0.14 13.41
CA LEU A 147 8.70 -1.39 14.14
C LEU A 147 8.39 -1.26 15.62
N GLU A 148 8.76 -0.12 16.26
CA GLU A 148 8.45 0.15 17.66
C GLU A 148 6.93 0.21 17.94
N ALA A 149 6.13 0.58 16.93
CA ALA A 149 4.68 0.61 17.01
C ALA A 149 4.01 -0.71 16.61
N GLY A 150 4.79 -1.73 16.20
CA GLY A 150 4.28 -3.04 15.80
C GLY A 150 3.85 -3.14 14.33
N VAL A 151 4.23 -2.18 13.48
CA VAL A 151 3.95 -2.21 12.04
C VAL A 151 5.16 -2.77 11.29
N CYS A 152 4.97 -3.88 10.59
CA CYS A 152 6.01 -4.58 9.83
C CYS A 152 5.71 -4.66 8.31
N ALA A 153 4.75 -3.90 7.80
CA ALA A 153 4.44 -3.84 6.38
C ALA A 153 4.44 -2.38 5.89
N ILE A 154 5.19 -2.13 4.83
CA ILE A 154 5.30 -0.80 4.20
C ILE A 154 5.01 -0.88 2.71
N LYS A 155 4.31 0.14 2.22
CA LYS A 155 4.18 0.47 0.80
C LYS A 155 4.98 1.75 0.56
N THR A 156 6.02 1.69 -0.27
CA THR A 156 7.04 2.75 -0.34
C THR A 156 6.46 4.13 -0.64
N ASP A 157 5.60 4.21 -1.64
CA ASP A 157 5.04 5.48 -2.12
C ASP A 157 3.57 5.32 -2.51
N GLY A 158 2.84 6.43 -2.42
CA GLY A 158 1.45 6.56 -2.86
C GLY A 158 1.34 7.34 -4.17
N HIS A 159 0.33 8.21 -4.24
CA HIS A 159 0.07 9.04 -5.41
C HIS A 159 1.22 10.03 -5.68
N GLY A 160 1.70 10.03 -6.91
CA GLY A 160 2.76 10.93 -7.37
C GLY A 160 4.18 10.53 -6.96
N GLY A 161 4.34 9.52 -6.11
CA GLY A 161 5.65 9.03 -5.73
C GLY A 161 6.34 8.20 -6.82
N LEU A 162 7.66 8.17 -6.77
CA LEU A 162 8.52 7.36 -7.64
C LEU A 162 9.37 6.42 -6.78
N CYS A 163 9.01 5.14 -6.78
CA CYS A 163 9.78 4.14 -6.04
C CYS A 163 11.17 3.93 -6.66
N GLN A 164 12.20 4.07 -5.84
CA GLN A 164 13.57 3.82 -6.24
C GLN A 164 14.06 2.49 -5.68
N PRO A 165 14.77 1.64 -6.47
CA PRO A 165 15.36 0.41 -5.97
C PRO A 165 16.33 0.65 -4.79
N GLU A 166 16.99 1.81 -4.75
CA GLU A 166 17.87 2.24 -3.68
C GLU A 166 17.17 2.34 -2.32
N ASP A 167 15.91 2.77 -2.31
CA ASP A 167 15.10 2.86 -1.09
C ASP A 167 14.76 1.47 -0.54
N VAL A 168 14.40 0.55 -1.42
CA VAL A 168 14.18 -0.86 -1.06
C VAL A 168 15.47 -1.47 -0.50
N ARG A 169 16.61 -1.28 -1.20
CA ARG A 169 17.92 -1.75 -0.75
C ARG A 169 18.34 -1.13 0.59
N LEU A 170 18.02 0.15 0.83
CA LEU A 170 18.30 0.83 2.09
C LEU A 170 17.58 0.14 3.25
N VAL A 171 16.26 -0.08 3.12
CA VAL A 171 15.45 -0.75 4.15
C VAL A 171 15.97 -2.17 4.39
N ARG A 172 16.22 -2.94 3.33
CA ARG A 172 16.75 -4.32 3.45
C ARG A 172 18.11 -4.37 4.13
N ARG A 173 19.02 -3.46 3.81
CA ARG A 173 20.35 -3.42 4.40
C ARG A 173 20.32 -3.13 5.89
N VAL A 174 19.40 -2.26 6.36
CA VAL A 174 19.36 -1.82 7.77
C VAL A 174 18.48 -2.72 8.61
N PHE A 175 17.33 -3.14 8.09
CA PHE A 175 16.30 -3.85 8.85
C PHE A 175 16.13 -5.32 8.43
N GLY A 176 16.87 -5.80 7.43
CA GLY A 176 16.77 -7.18 6.95
C GLY A 176 15.34 -7.51 6.52
N ASP A 177 14.80 -8.61 7.03
CA ASP A 177 13.46 -9.10 6.73
C ASP A 177 12.39 -8.64 7.74
N ALA A 178 12.70 -7.62 8.56
CA ALA A 178 11.74 -7.08 9.53
C ALA A 178 10.50 -6.45 8.86
N PHE A 179 10.61 -6.05 7.58
CA PHE A 179 9.49 -5.50 6.83
C PHE A 179 9.05 -6.39 5.67
N SER A 180 7.73 -6.51 5.48
CA SER A 180 7.14 -6.78 4.18
C SER A 180 7.13 -5.49 3.37
N ILE A 181 7.84 -5.46 2.22
CA ILE A 181 7.98 -4.27 1.39
C ILE A 181 7.13 -4.42 0.12
N GLU A 182 6.15 -3.55 -0.01
CA GLU A 182 5.34 -3.34 -1.22
C GLU A 182 5.92 -2.14 -1.98
N ALA A 183 6.69 -2.40 -3.04
CA ALA A 183 7.23 -1.35 -3.88
C ALA A 183 6.13 -0.74 -4.73
N SER A 184 5.92 0.57 -4.61
CA SER A 184 4.84 1.31 -5.26
C SER A 184 5.30 2.71 -5.65
N GLY A 185 4.76 3.23 -6.74
CA GLY A 185 5.07 4.55 -7.28
C GLY A 185 5.77 4.48 -8.65
N GLY A 186 5.09 4.93 -9.69
CA GLY A 186 5.65 5.10 -11.04
C GLY A 186 6.04 3.82 -11.78
N ILE A 187 5.66 2.63 -11.29
CA ILE A 187 6.03 1.33 -11.89
C ILE A 187 5.12 1.05 -13.09
N ARG A 188 5.68 1.06 -14.29
CA ARG A 188 4.93 0.93 -15.56
C ARG A 188 5.44 -0.16 -16.48
N THR A 189 6.61 -0.75 -16.19
CA THR A 189 7.22 -1.78 -17.01
C THR A 189 7.61 -3.02 -16.20
N VAL A 190 7.64 -4.17 -16.87
CA VAL A 190 8.12 -5.43 -16.28
C VAL A 190 9.56 -5.29 -15.76
N ALA A 191 10.41 -4.58 -16.49
CA ALA A 191 11.81 -4.37 -16.09
C ALA A 191 11.91 -3.64 -14.75
N GLN A 192 11.15 -2.56 -14.56
CA GLN A 192 11.08 -1.85 -13.27
C GLN A 192 10.57 -2.75 -12.14
N ALA A 193 9.50 -3.51 -12.39
CA ALA A 193 8.96 -4.43 -11.40
C ALA A 193 9.98 -5.48 -10.96
N LEU A 194 10.69 -6.09 -11.92
CA LEU A 194 11.73 -7.09 -11.64
C LEU A 194 12.92 -6.48 -10.89
N GLU A 195 13.36 -5.28 -11.26
CA GLU A 195 14.45 -4.59 -10.57
C GLU A 195 14.12 -4.31 -9.10
N LEU A 196 12.87 -3.90 -8.80
CA LEU A 196 12.42 -3.68 -7.43
C LEU A 196 12.31 -4.98 -6.62
N LEU A 197 11.85 -6.07 -7.25
CA LEU A 197 11.86 -7.40 -6.62
C LEU A 197 13.30 -7.87 -6.34
N ASP A 198 14.22 -7.67 -7.28
CA ASP A 198 15.65 -7.99 -7.11
C ASP A 198 16.32 -7.10 -6.04
N ALA A 199 15.84 -5.87 -5.86
CA ALA A 199 16.26 -4.98 -4.77
C ALA A 199 15.78 -5.45 -3.39
N GLY A 200 14.84 -6.40 -3.32
CA GLY A 200 14.33 -7.01 -2.11
C GLY A 200 12.87 -6.69 -1.78
N ALA A 201 12.10 -6.08 -2.69
CA ALA A 201 10.66 -5.94 -2.48
C ALA A 201 9.98 -7.31 -2.44
N ASN A 202 8.98 -7.46 -1.57
CA ASN A 202 8.15 -8.66 -1.52
C ASN A 202 7.07 -8.62 -2.60
N PHE A 203 6.50 -7.44 -2.81
CA PHE A 203 5.38 -7.21 -3.72
C PHE A 203 5.58 -5.93 -4.52
N ILE A 204 4.87 -5.86 -5.65
CA ILE A 204 4.76 -4.68 -6.50
C ILE A 204 3.33 -4.17 -6.43
N HIS A 205 3.15 -2.86 -6.22
CA HIS A 205 1.84 -2.24 -6.39
C HIS A 205 1.86 -1.27 -7.57
N THR A 206 0.96 -1.48 -8.52
CA THR A 206 0.80 -0.59 -9.66
C THR A 206 -0.63 -0.55 -10.15
N SER A 207 -1.14 0.65 -10.43
CA SER A 207 -2.45 0.85 -11.08
C SER A 207 -2.46 0.47 -12.56
N THR A 208 -1.28 0.32 -13.18
CA THR A 208 -1.11 -0.09 -14.58
C THR A 208 -0.75 -1.57 -14.73
N ALA A 209 -1.13 -2.42 -13.76
CA ALA A 209 -0.79 -3.84 -13.76
C ALA A 209 -1.29 -4.59 -15.01
N LEU A 210 -2.48 -4.22 -15.50
CA LEU A 210 -3.08 -4.84 -16.69
C LEU A 210 -2.27 -4.52 -17.96
N GLU A 211 -1.83 -3.26 -18.11
CA GLU A 211 -0.98 -2.82 -19.21
C GLU A 211 0.39 -3.46 -19.10
N LEU A 212 1.01 -3.41 -17.93
CA LEU A 212 2.33 -3.98 -17.64
C LEU A 212 2.40 -5.46 -18.03
N LEU A 213 1.35 -6.22 -17.71
CA LEU A 213 1.33 -7.65 -18.03
C LEU A 213 0.91 -7.95 -19.47
N ARG A 214 0.29 -7.05 -20.22
CA ARG A 214 0.06 -7.24 -21.66
C ARG A 214 1.35 -7.21 -22.45
N ASP A 215 2.31 -6.39 -22.01
CA ASP A 215 3.60 -6.17 -22.65
C ASP A 215 4.70 -7.15 -22.17
N ALA A 216 4.34 -8.15 -21.34
CA ALA A 216 5.25 -9.10 -20.69
C ALA A 216 5.47 -10.38 -21.47
#